data_70f7d04284ae65f0e5332d16851720f6
#
_entry.id   70f7d04284ae65f0e5332d16851720f6
#
_cell.length_a   1.000
_cell.length_b   1.000
_cell.length_c   1.000
_cell.angle_alpha   90.00
_cell.angle_beta   90.00
_cell.angle_gamma   90.00
#
_symmetry.space_group_name_H-M   'P 1'
#
loop_
_entity.id
_entity.type
_entity.pdbx_description
1 polymer ?
#
loop_
_entity_poly.entity_id
_entity_poly.type
_entity_poly.pdbx_seq_one_letter_code
_entity_poly.pdbx_strand_id
1 'polypeptide(L)'
;DLSVRGAYVDETRLYGNFTSLALAVQGQENQAIKAELICPQDFYEVNGVEVSLATALAEKMHQQAEQTIYQLTADNYEQLTDSPFEIAEQDEFWFDVKSGENTIAHRFVISGVHHSDLERLETDLSKICQSYVDWLGDTPFDDYLFMTMATSSDYGGLEHLASTSLITPRDDLPTFFEQAEPSESYQRFLGLCSHEYFHAWWVKTVRPEVFLNANFNQETYTTLLWVFEGFTSYVDDFMLQKSGVISQHSYLKLLAEQINRYYQTHGRALQSVAESSFDAWIKLYRSDENTANAGISYYNKGALVALCLDFALINHGKRIFDVIKVFYDKAKAQDNRRFGMTDANLDDVMNECLPKDVWQDFNAKYIDGTTELPLFELLSEQGVSIEQKDDDITWGMKYMSEPTGLKVQRVVRNSQAAAAGISANDVIVAIDGLKASEKWLKSTAKTQTISEDPAVCHVFRRDELLVLEVPPVSDAHVKQPQTWMLSIVNEKKVNVWMQI
;
A
#
# COMPACT_ATOMS: atom_id res chain seq x y z
N ASP A 1 -9.04 7.86 17.71
CA ASP A 1 -8.58 8.20 16.37
C ASP A 1 -9.02 7.10 15.40
N LEU A 2 -9.67 7.47 14.31
CA LEU A 2 -10.14 6.53 13.30
C LEU A 2 -8.92 6.03 12.49
N SER A 3 -8.42 4.85 12.86
CA SER A 3 -7.17 4.30 12.35
C SER A 3 -7.11 2.79 12.62
N VAL A 4 -6.46 2.05 11.76
CA VAL A 4 -6.15 0.62 11.97
C VAL A 4 -5.04 0.40 13.03
N ARG A 5 -4.38 1.47 13.49
CA ARG A 5 -3.23 1.42 14.41
C ARG A 5 -3.54 1.81 15.85
N GLY A 6 -4.68 2.48 16.08
CA GLY A 6 -5.02 3.07 17.37
C GLY A 6 -6.16 2.36 18.07
N ALA A 7 -6.88 3.15 18.88
CA ALA A 7 -8.14 2.77 19.49
C ALA A 7 -9.20 3.80 19.14
N TYR A 8 -10.41 3.33 18.93
CA TYR A 8 -11.56 4.15 18.59
C TYR A 8 -12.79 3.65 19.31
N VAL A 9 -13.59 4.54 19.85
CA VAL A 9 -14.88 4.23 20.45
C VAL A 9 -15.87 5.35 20.19
N ASP A 10 -17.05 4.98 19.75
CA ASP A 10 -18.23 5.84 19.70
C ASP A 10 -19.48 5.05 20.13
N GLU A 11 -20.67 5.52 19.79
CA GLU A 11 -21.94 4.89 20.16
C GLU A 11 -22.22 3.59 19.38
N THR A 12 -21.48 3.33 18.29
CA THR A 12 -21.77 2.23 17.35
C THR A 12 -20.65 1.22 17.23
N ARG A 13 -19.42 1.62 17.61
CA ARG A 13 -18.21 0.84 17.36
C ARG A 13 -17.17 1.00 18.43
N LEU A 14 -16.58 -0.09 18.85
CA LEU A 14 -15.36 -0.13 19.65
C LEU A 14 -14.30 -0.89 18.83
N TYR A 15 -13.22 -0.23 18.50
CA TYR A 15 -12.05 -0.84 17.88
C TYR A 15 -10.83 -0.63 18.75
N GLY A 16 -9.99 -1.66 18.88
CA GLY A 16 -8.77 -1.56 19.67
C GLY A 16 -7.63 -2.36 19.06
N ASN A 17 -6.49 -1.67 18.84
CA ASN A 17 -5.21 -2.31 18.66
C ASN A 17 -4.49 -2.32 20.01
N PHE A 18 -4.14 -3.50 20.51
CA PHE A 18 -3.54 -3.65 21.83
C PHE A 18 -2.18 -2.98 21.99
N THR A 19 -1.49 -2.66 20.89
CA THR A 19 -0.27 -1.82 20.94
C THR A 19 -0.53 -0.45 21.54
N SER A 20 -1.77 0.08 21.42
CA SER A 20 -2.21 1.37 21.98
C SER A 20 -2.92 1.25 23.34
N LEU A 21 -3.31 0.04 23.75
CA LEU A 21 -4.17 -0.18 24.91
C LEU A 21 -3.49 -0.98 26.04
N ALA A 22 -2.65 -1.97 25.67
CA ALA A 22 -2.07 -2.89 26.66
C ALA A 22 -0.67 -2.45 27.07
N LEU A 23 -0.36 -2.68 28.36
CA LEU A 23 0.97 -2.46 28.91
C LEU A 23 1.71 -3.79 28.99
N ALA A 24 2.97 -3.81 28.54
CA ALA A 24 3.85 -4.94 28.76
C ALA A 24 4.28 -5.00 30.24
N VAL A 25 4.30 -6.19 30.81
CA VAL A 25 4.90 -6.43 32.13
C VAL A 25 6.35 -6.85 31.89
N GLN A 26 7.28 -5.98 32.26
CA GLN A 26 8.71 -6.19 32.03
C GLN A 26 9.19 -7.53 32.58
N GLY A 27 9.80 -8.35 31.73
CA GLY A 27 10.31 -9.69 32.05
C GLY A 27 9.23 -10.78 32.09
N GLN A 28 7.98 -10.47 31.70
CA GLN A 28 6.87 -11.42 31.61
C GLN A 28 6.22 -11.43 30.22
N GLU A 29 6.87 -10.87 29.22
CA GLU A 29 6.34 -10.71 27.84
C GLU A 29 6.00 -12.05 27.19
N ASN A 30 6.68 -13.13 27.61
CA ASN A 30 6.47 -14.50 27.11
C ASN A 30 5.45 -15.31 27.94
N GLN A 31 4.76 -14.69 28.89
CA GLN A 31 3.73 -15.36 29.67
C GLN A 31 2.36 -15.24 28.99
N ALA A 32 1.52 -16.27 29.18
CA ALA A 32 0.14 -16.22 28.71
C ALA A 32 -0.65 -15.08 29.37
N ILE A 33 -1.45 -14.39 28.56
CA ILE A 33 -2.20 -13.22 28.98
C ILE A 33 -3.70 -13.50 28.84
N LYS A 34 -4.46 -13.05 29.82
CA LYS A 34 -5.92 -12.97 29.73
C LYS A 34 -6.30 -11.51 29.75
N ALA A 35 -7.10 -11.10 28.78
CA ALA A 35 -7.68 -9.77 28.70
C ALA A 35 -9.21 -9.89 28.76
N GLU A 36 -9.86 -8.93 29.39
CA GLU A 36 -11.32 -8.86 29.44
C GLU A 36 -11.78 -7.55 28.80
N LEU A 37 -12.64 -7.66 27.79
CA LEU A 37 -13.36 -6.54 27.22
C LEU A 37 -14.74 -6.52 27.88
N ILE A 38 -15.01 -5.47 28.64
CA ILE A 38 -16.25 -5.30 29.40
C ILE A 38 -17.11 -4.27 28.67
N CYS A 39 -18.19 -4.72 28.05
CA CYS A 39 -19.12 -3.87 27.34
C CYS A 39 -20.39 -3.66 28.16
N PRO A 40 -20.78 -2.42 28.46
CA PRO A 40 -22.07 -2.13 29.08
C PRO A 40 -23.23 -2.60 28.23
N GLN A 41 -24.33 -2.96 28.84
CA GLN A 41 -25.50 -3.50 28.12
C GLN A 41 -26.11 -2.46 27.17
N ASP A 42 -26.08 -1.18 27.54
CA ASP A 42 -26.57 -0.08 26.71
C ASP A 42 -25.78 0.08 25.39
N PHE A 43 -24.56 -0.39 25.34
CA PHE A 43 -23.80 -0.47 24.06
C PHE A 43 -24.44 -1.43 23.07
N TYR A 44 -25.10 -2.51 23.55
CA TYR A 44 -25.82 -3.49 22.73
C TYR A 44 -27.25 -3.07 22.41
N GLU A 45 -27.81 -2.14 23.20
CA GLU A 45 -29.20 -1.71 23.08
C GLU A 45 -29.36 -0.44 22.23
N VAL A 46 -28.29 0.25 21.90
CA VAL A 46 -28.32 1.40 21.01
C VAL A 46 -28.84 0.98 19.63
N ASN A 47 -30.05 1.38 19.30
CA ASN A 47 -30.78 1.10 18.07
C ASN A 47 -31.33 -0.32 17.87
N GLY A 48 -31.31 -1.20 18.88
CA GLY A 48 -31.86 -2.58 18.77
C GLY A 48 -31.07 -3.47 17.82
N VAL A 49 -29.79 -3.20 17.61
CA VAL A 49 -28.89 -3.93 16.74
C VAL A 49 -28.00 -4.85 17.56
N GLU A 50 -27.82 -6.07 17.08
CA GLU A 50 -26.90 -7.03 17.69
C GLU A 50 -25.47 -6.70 17.26
N VAL A 51 -24.58 -6.46 18.26
CA VAL A 51 -23.15 -6.26 18.02
C VAL A 51 -22.39 -7.56 18.28
N SER A 52 -21.34 -7.79 17.50
CA SER A 52 -20.47 -8.96 17.63
C SER A 52 -19.01 -8.57 17.81
N LEU A 53 -18.23 -9.46 18.43
CA LEU A 53 -16.79 -9.32 18.52
C LEU A 53 -16.12 -9.98 17.32
N ALA A 54 -15.14 -9.29 16.75
CA ALA A 54 -14.19 -9.85 15.81
C ALA A 54 -12.77 -9.70 16.36
N THR A 55 -12.02 -10.78 16.45
CA THR A 55 -10.62 -10.85 16.84
C THR A 55 -10.02 -12.21 16.43
N ALA A 56 -8.70 -12.27 16.24
CA ALA A 56 -7.99 -13.54 16.01
C ALA A 56 -7.63 -14.27 17.31
N LEU A 57 -7.91 -13.68 18.48
CA LEU A 57 -7.66 -14.33 19.78
C LEU A 57 -8.76 -15.33 20.13
N ALA A 58 -8.36 -16.39 20.83
CA ALA A 58 -9.35 -17.29 21.46
C ALA A 58 -10.20 -16.52 22.47
N GLU A 59 -11.53 -16.65 22.32
CA GLU A 59 -12.48 -15.88 23.10
C GLU A 59 -13.50 -16.75 23.85
N LYS A 60 -14.02 -16.21 24.95
CA LYS A 60 -15.19 -16.74 25.66
C LYS A 60 -16.06 -15.57 26.06
N MET A 61 -17.33 -15.63 25.72
CA MET A 61 -18.32 -14.63 26.11
C MET A 61 -19.14 -15.12 27.30
N HIS A 62 -19.40 -14.23 28.25
CA HIS A 62 -20.39 -14.45 29.30
C HIS A 62 -21.07 -13.13 29.71
N GLN A 63 -22.29 -13.24 30.18
CA GLN A 63 -23.03 -12.09 30.69
C GLN A 63 -22.96 -12.05 32.22
N GLN A 64 -22.70 -10.87 32.78
CA GLN A 64 -22.69 -10.65 34.21
C GLN A 64 -23.39 -9.32 34.55
N ALA A 65 -24.50 -9.39 35.25
CA ALA A 65 -25.38 -8.24 35.52
C ALA A 65 -25.81 -7.53 34.22
N GLU A 66 -25.53 -6.24 34.08
CA GLU A 66 -25.84 -5.42 32.91
C GLU A 66 -24.60 -5.24 31.99
N GLN A 67 -23.75 -6.28 31.86
CA GLN A 67 -22.52 -6.23 31.09
C GLN A 67 -22.33 -7.52 30.30
N THR A 68 -21.82 -7.40 29.09
CA THR A 68 -21.25 -8.51 28.32
C THR A 68 -19.73 -8.47 28.47
N ILE A 69 -19.15 -9.58 28.88
CA ILE A 69 -17.72 -9.72 29.09
C ILE A 69 -17.16 -10.70 28.06
N TYR A 70 -16.22 -10.25 27.23
CA TYR A 70 -15.42 -11.09 26.37
C TYR A 70 -14.07 -11.33 27.05
N GLN A 71 -13.79 -12.59 27.33
CA GLN A 71 -12.53 -13.02 27.90
C GLN A 71 -11.63 -13.54 26.74
N LEU A 72 -10.57 -12.81 26.48
CA LEU A 72 -9.58 -13.10 25.42
C LEU A 72 -8.37 -13.80 26.03
N THR A 73 -7.75 -14.68 25.28
CA THR A 73 -6.52 -15.38 25.69
C THR A 73 -5.45 -15.26 24.60
N ALA A 74 -4.27 -14.81 24.99
CA ALA A 74 -3.08 -14.76 24.16
C ALA A 74 -1.95 -15.57 24.84
N ASP A 75 -1.12 -16.27 24.05
CA ASP A 75 0.01 -17.05 24.53
C ASP A 75 1.13 -16.19 25.11
N ASN A 76 1.24 -14.95 24.63
CA ASN A 76 2.28 -13.99 25.03
C ASN A 76 1.89 -12.56 24.64
N TYR A 77 2.71 -11.58 25.00
CA TYR A 77 2.45 -10.17 24.72
C TYR A 77 2.50 -9.85 23.21
N GLU A 78 3.37 -10.52 22.44
CA GLU A 78 3.44 -10.33 20.99
C GLU A 78 2.12 -10.74 20.32
N GLN A 79 1.59 -11.93 20.67
CA GLN A 79 0.29 -12.37 20.11
C GLN A 79 -0.84 -11.42 20.51
N LEU A 80 -0.84 -10.93 21.76
CA LEU A 80 -1.86 -9.96 22.18
C LEU A 80 -1.82 -8.69 21.32
N THR A 81 -0.64 -8.11 21.15
CA THR A 81 -0.47 -6.87 20.38
C THR A 81 -0.63 -7.06 18.87
N ASP A 82 -0.48 -8.30 18.39
CA ASP A 82 -0.69 -8.67 16.99
C ASP A 82 -2.13 -9.14 16.70
N SER A 83 -3.05 -8.95 17.62
CA SER A 83 -4.45 -9.39 17.49
C SER A 83 -5.40 -8.27 17.89
N PRO A 84 -5.66 -7.31 17.02
CA PRO A 84 -6.65 -6.27 17.28
C PRO A 84 -8.05 -6.85 17.42
N PHE A 85 -8.98 -6.05 17.92
CA PHE A 85 -10.37 -6.43 18.05
C PHE A 85 -11.31 -5.33 17.62
N GLU A 86 -12.51 -5.72 17.20
CA GLU A 86 -13.62 -4.84 16.93
C GLU A 86 -14.90 -5.37 17.55
N ILE A 87 -15.69 -4.51 18.17
CA ILE A 87 -17.07 -4.78 18.60
C ILE A 87 -17.95 -3.76 17.91
N ALA A 88 -18.82 -4.23 17.01
CA ALA A 88 -19.70 -3.39 16.21
C ALA A 88 -20.87 -4.23 15.66
N GLU A 89 -21.85 -3.55 15.06
CA GLU A 89 -22.72 -4.18 14.08
C GLU A 89 -21.88 -4.53 12.86
N GLN A 90 -21.86 -5.82 12.48
CA GLN A 90 -21.02 -6.34 11.42
C GLN A 90 -21.83 -7.23 10.49
N ASP A 91 -21.70 -7.03 9.18
CA ASP A 91 -22.01 -8.06 8.22
C ASP A 91 -20.80 -9.00 8.08
N GLU A 92 -21.04 -10.29 7.88
CA GLU A 92 -19.96 -11.27 7.79
C GLU A 92 -20.21 -12.35 6.75
N PHE A 93 -19.11 -12.95 6.28
CA PHE A 93 -19.13 -14.20 5.53
C PHE A 93 -17.90 -15.04 5.84
N TRP A 94 -17.99 -16.33 5.49
CA TRP A 94 -16.93 -17.30 5.68
C TRP A 94 -16.61 -18.00 4.37
N PHE A 95 -15.33 -18.29 4.15
CA PHE A 95 -14.89 -19.11 3.04
C PHE A 95 -13.70 -19.99 3.46
N ASP A 96 -13.51 -21.07 2.72
CA ASP A 96 -12.47 -22.05 2.97
C ASP A 96 -11.38 -21.99 1.90
N VAL A 97 -10.13 -22.11 2.32
CA VAL A 97 -8.95 -22.25 1.46
C VAL A 97 -8.30 -23.60 1.70
N LYS A 98 -7.89 -24.27 0.64
CA LYS A 98 -7.25 -25.60 0.71
C LYS A 98 -5.74 -25.48 0.84
N SER A 99 -5.15 -26.14 1.84
CA SER A 99 -3.72 -26.23 2.09
C SER A 99 -3.33 -27.71 2.22
N GLY A 100 -3.02 -28.36 1.10
CA GLY A 100 -2.83 -29.80 1.03
C GLY A 100 -4.13 -30.54 1.39
N GLU A 101 -4.08 -31.37 2.44
CA GLU A 101 -5.27 -32.08 2.96
C GLU A 101 -6.08 -31.23 3.97
N ASN A 102 -5.54 -30.11 4.42
CA ASN A 102 -6.18 -29.25 5.40
C ASN A 102 -7.12 -28.24 4.71
N THR A 103 -8.08 -27.78 5.49
CA THR A 103 -8.97 -26.68 5.13
C THR A 103 -8.76 -25.58 6.15
N ILE A 104 -8.46 -24.38 5.67
CA ILE A 104 -8.20 -23.18 6.47
C ILE A 104 -9.41 -22.27 6.35
N ALA A 105 -10.09 -22.04 7.47
CA ALA A 105 -11.25 -21.17 7.51
C ALA A 105 -10.83 -19.71 7.46
N HIS A 106 -11.53 -18.92 6.66
CA HIS A 106 -11.36 -17.47 6.59
C HIS A 106 -12.67 -16.80 6.95
N ARG A 107 -12.60 -15.82 7.83
CA ARG A 107 -13.73 -14.97 8.22
C ARG A 107 -13.50 -13.57 7.71
N PHE A 108 -14.51 -12.98 7.09
CA PHE A 108 -14.52 -11.56 6.74
C PHE A 108 -15.64 -10.88 7.51
N VAL A 109 -15.32 -9.79 8.19
CA VAL A 109 -16.30 -8.93 8.84
C VAL A 109 -16.17 -7.50 8.29
N ILE A 110 -17.32 -6.84 8.16
CA ILE A 110 -17.39 -5.45 7.72
C ILE A 110 -18.33 -4.66 8.62
N SER A 111 -17.83 -3.55 9.15
CA SER A 111 -18.56 -2.57 9.92
C SER A 111 -18.77 -1.26 9.15
N GLY A 112 -19.72 -0.44 9.61
CA GLY A 112 -20.09 0.79 8.92
C GLY A 112 -21.16 0.57 7.84
N VAL A 113 -21.87 1.63 7.49
CA VAL A 113 -22.95 1.56 6.50
C VAL A 113 -22.38 1.33 5.10
N HIS A 114 -22.82 0.25 4.45
CA HIS A 114 -22.44 -0.11 3.07
C HIS A 114 -23.61 -0.80 2.35
N HIS A 115 -23.48 -1.01 1.05
CA HIS A 115 -24.43 -1.73 0.19
C HIS A 115 -23.68 -2.72 -0.71
N SER A 116 -22.74 -3.46 -0.11
CA SER A 116 -21.81 -4.32 -0.82
C SER A 116 -22.44 -5.64 -1.22
N ASP A 117 -22.04 -6.16 -2.37
CA ASP A 117 -22.31 -7.54 -2.79
C ASP A 117 -21.28 -8.46 -2.10
N LEU A 118 -21.68 -9.02 -0.96
CA LEU A 118 -20.81 -9.89 -0.16
C LEU A 118 -20.54 -11.23 -0.82
N GLU A 119 -21.46 -11.77 -1.62
CA GLU A 119 -21.24 -13.01 -2.37
C GLU A 119 -20.15 -12.83 -3.45
N ARG A 120 -20.14 -11.67 -4.09
CA ARG A 120 -19.09 -11.32 -5.04
C ARG A 120 -17.74 -11.19 -4.33
N LEU A 121 -17.70 -10.48 -3.20
CA LEU A 121 -16.47 -10.30 -2.41
C LEU A 121 -15.92 -11.64 -1.91
N GLU A 122 -16.77 -12.52 -1.36
CA GLU A 122 -16.40 -13.87 -0.93
C GLU A 122 -15.74 -14.67 -2.07
N THR A 123 -16.39 -14.66 -3.25
CA THR A 123 -15.90 -15.37 -4.42
C THR A 123 -14.52 -14.90 -4.85
N ASP A 124 -14.29 -13.59 -4.89
CA ASP A 124 -13.04 -13.04 -5.37
C ASP A 124 -11.92 -13.18 -4.33
N LEU A 125 -12.17 -12.95 -3.04
CA LEU A 125 -11.20 -13.17 -1.97
C LEU A 125 -10.81 -14.65 -1.85
N SER A 126 -11.75 -15.57 -1.95
CA SER A 126 -11.46 -17.00 -1.93
C SER A 126 -10.45 -17.40 -3.01
N LYS A 127 -10.58 -16.88 -4.25
CA LYS A 127 -9.63 -17.13 -5.34
C LYS A 127 -8.26 -16.54 -5.07
N ILE A 128 -8.21 -15.30 -4.55
CA ILE A 128 -6.96 -14.61 -4.24
C ILE A 128 -6.21 -15.38 -3.15
N CYS A 129 -6.87 -15.67 -2.03
CA CYS A 129 -6.27 -16.39 -0.90
C CYS A 129 -5.81 -17.79 -1.31
N GLN A 130 -6.61 -18.53 -2.10
CA GLN A 130 -6.21 -19.84 -2.63
C GLN A 130 -4.95 -19.75 -3.48
N SER A 131 -4.81 -18.72 -4.32
CA SER A 131 -3.63 -18.53 -5.18
C SER A 131 -2.35 -18.33 -4.38
N TYR A 132 -2.40 -17.66 -3.23
CA TYR A 132 -1.28 -17.53 -2.30
C TYR A 132 -0.89 -18.88 -1.69
N VAL A 133 -1.86 -19.63 -1.21
CA VAL A 133 -1.61 -20.95 -0.61
C VAL A 133 -1.10 -21.96 -1.63
N ASP A 134 -1.63 -21.95 -2.85
CA ASP A 134 -1.15 -22.80 -3.95
C ASP A 134 0.32 -22.51 -4.29
N TRP A 135 0.73 -21.24 -4.25
CA TRP A 135 2.11 -20.85 -4.48
C TRP A 135 3.03 -21.18 -3.31
N LEU A 136 2.68 -20.80 -2.08
CA LEU A 136 3.55 -20.92 -0.90
C LEU A 136 3.51 -22.31 -0.27
N GLY A 137 2.42 -23.06 -0.48
CA GLY A 137 2.26 -24.47 -0.15
C GLY A 137 1.60 -24.75 1.20
N ASP A 138 1.60 -23.79 2.13
CA ASP A 138 0.90 -23.85 3.42
C ASP A 138 0.68 -22.45 4.00
N THR A 139 -0.02 -22.39 5.15
CA THR A 139 -0.28 -21.14 5.88
C THR A 139 0.51 -21.07 7.19
N PRO A 140 0.94 -19.88 7.62
CA PRO A 140 1.57 -19.70 8.94
C PRO A 140 0.53 -19.53 10.07
N PHE A 141 -0.75 -19.67 9.78
CA PHE A 141 -1.90 -19.54 10.68
C PHE A 141 -2.87 -20.71 10.49
N ASP A 142 -3.71 -20.96 11.50
CA ASP A 142 -4.73 -22.02 11.49
C ASP A 142 -6.08 -21.54 10.93
N ASP A 143 -6.39 -20.27 11.10
CA ASP A 143 -7.52 -19.53 10.51
C ASP A 143 -7.11 -18.08 10.23
N TYR A 144 -7.94 -17.34 9.48
CA TYR A 144 -7.61 -15.93 9.15
C TYR A 144 -8.85 -15.04 9.21
N LEU A 145 -8.67 -13.82 9.76
CA LEU A 145 -9.73 -12.85 9.92
C LEU A 145 -9.42 -11.55 9.16
N PHE A 146 -10.31 -11.15 8.25
CA PHE A 146 -10.34 -9.81 7.68
C PHE A 146 -11.32 -8.96 8.47
N MET A 147 -10.85 -7.87 9.08
CA MET A 147 -11.71 -6.86 9.73
C MET A 147 -11.68 -5.59 8.89
N THR A 148 -12.84 -5.19 8.36
CA THR A 148 -12.94 -4.04 7.45
C THR A 148 -13.92 -3.01 7.99
N MET A 149 -13.52 -1.73 8.01
CA MET A 149 -14.41 -0.62 8.26
C MET A 149 -14.69 0.16 6.98
N ALA A 150 -15.96 0.28 6.59
CA ALA A 150 -16.41 1.08 5.46
C ALA A 150 -16.58 2.55 5.87
N THR A 151 -15.87 3.47 5.18
CA THR A 151 -15.91 4.91 5.45
C THR A 151 -16.27 5.71 4.21
N SER A 152 -16.14 7.04 4.27
CA SER A 152 -16.34 7.92 3.11
C SER A 152 -15.09 8.07 2.25
N SER A 153 -13.87 8.03 2.84
CA SER A 153 -12.64 8.39 2.12
C SER A 153 -11.35 7.85 2.73
N ASP A 154 -11.41 7.20 3.90
CA ASP A 154 -10.22 6.67 4.55
C ASP A 154 -9.78 5.38 3.86
N TYR A 155 -8.47 5.14 3.79
CA TYR A 155 -7.89 3.99 3.13
C TYR A 155 -6.61 3.55 3.82
N GLY A 156 -6.47 2.26 4.08
CA GLY A 156 -5.27 1.65 4.62
C GLY A 156 -5.53 0.29 5.26
N GLY A 157 -4.45 -0.41 5.53
CA GLY A 157 -4.45 -1.69 6.21
C GLY A 157 -3.37 -1.76 7.29
N LEU A 158 -3.44 -2.81 8.08
CA LEU A 158 -2.41 -3.21 9.02
C LEU A 158 -2.40 -4.72 9.14
N GLU A 159 -1.27 -5.26 8.84
CA GLU A 159 -1.00 -6.69 8.81
C GLU A 159 -0.83 -7.30 10.20
N HIS A 160 -1.38 -8.49 10.38
CA HIS A 160 -1.21 -9.36 11.54
C HIS A 160 -0.99 -10.80 11.08
N LEU A 161 -0.48 -11.67 11.96
CA LEU A 161 -0.17 -13.05 11.58
C LEU A 161 -1.43 -13.84 11.14
N ALA A 162 -2.51 -13.70 11.88
CA ALA A 162 -3.77 -14.43 11.66
C ALA A 162 -4.96 -13.50 11.37
N SER A 163 -4.70 -12.22 11.11
CA SER A 163 -5.75 -11.27 10.76
C SER A 163 -5.20 -10.06 10.03
N THR A 164 -6.09 -9.23 9.51
CA THR A 164 -5.78 -7.87 9.07
C THR A 164 -6.89 -6.91 9.47
N SER A 165 -6.49 -5.67 9.78
CA SER A 165 -7.41 -4.56 9.97
C SER A 165 -7.38 -3.65 8.76
N LEU A 166 -8.52 -3.44 8.12
CA LEU A 166 -8.68 -2.67 6.90
C LEU A 166 -9.62 -1.48 7.12
N ILE A 167 -9.37 -0.39 6.43
CA ILE A 167 -10.27 0.74 6.33
C ILE A 167 -10.34 1.17 4.86
N THR A 168 -11.55 1.33 4.33
CA THR A 168 -11.74 1.62 2.90
C THR A 168 -12.93 2.54 2.65
N PRO A 169 -12.90 3.38 1.60
CA PRO A 169 -14.09 4.05 1.13
C PRO A 169 -15.17 3.01 0.76
N ARG A 170 -16.43 3.26 1.15
CA ARG A 170 -17.52 2.34 0.80
C ARG A 170 -17.73 2.19 -0.71
N ASP A 171 -17.32 3.20 -1.47
CA ASP A 171 -17.39 3.20 -2.94
C ASP A 171 -16.32 2.30 -3.59
N ASP A 172 -15.36 1.78 -2.80
CA ASP A 172 -14.38 0.80 -3.27
C ASP A 172 -14.86 -0.65 -3.10
N LEU A 173 -15.98 -0.87 -2.39
CA LEU A 173 -16.57 -2.17 -2.20
C LEU A 173 -17.43 -2.58 -3.41
N PRO A 174 -17.55 -3.89 -3.73
CA PRO A 174 -18.33 -4.31 -4.88
C PRO A 174 -19.82 -4.06 -4.66
N THR A 175 -20.51 -3.67 -5.71
CA THR A 175 -21.98 -3.50 -5.69
C THR A 175 -22.65 -4.64 -6.47
N PHE A 176 -23.97 -4.82 -6.31
CA PHE A 176 -24.76 -5.77 -7.10
C PHE A 176 -24.78 -5.47 -8.62
N PHE A 177 -24.21 -4.34 -9.03
CA PHE A 177 -24.05 -3.94 -10.44
C PHE A 177 -22.61 -4.12 -10.95
N GLU A 178 -21.72 -4.67 -10.11
CA GLU A 178 -20.34 -4.93 -10.48
C GLU A 178 -20.27 -5.84 -11.70
N GLN A 179 -19.41 -5.48 -12.67
CA GLN A 179 -19.23 -6.27 -13.88
C GLN A 179 -18.36 -7.51 -13.60
N ALA A 180 -18.25 -8.42 -14.58
CA ALA A 180 -17.36 -9.57 -14.48
C ALA A 180 -15.91 -9.13 -14.20
N GLU A 181 -15.43 -8.10 -14.91
CA GLU A 181 -14.18 -7.41 -14.60
C GLU A 181 -14.45 -6.39 -13.49
N PRO A 182 -13.76 -6.47 -12.34
CA PRO A 182 -13.91 -5.51 -11.24
C PRO A 182 -13.64 -4.07 -11.67
N SER A 183 -14.38 -3.11 -11.13
CA SER A 183 -14.12 -1.67 -11.28
C SER A 183 -12.75 -1.29 -10.71
N GLU A 184 -12.16 -0.19 -11.16
CA GLU A 184 -10.84 0.28 -10.68
C GLU A 184 -10.84 0.53 -9.16
N SER A 185 -11.96 1.03 -8.60
CA SER A 185 -12.12 1.22 -7.17
C SER A 185 -12.16 -0.11 -6.42
N TYR A 186 -12.89 -1.10 -6.93
CA TYR A 186 -12.94 -2.42 -6.32
C TYR A 186 -11.61 -3.17 -6.46
N GLN A 187 -10.91 -3.06 -7.59
CA GLN A 187 -9.54 -3.60 -7.73
C GLN A 187 -8.59 -3.04 -6.68
N ARG A 188 -8.70 -1.75 -6.34
CA ARG A 188 -7.90 -1.12 -5.28
C ARG A 188 -8.16 -1.75 -3.91
N PHE A 189 -9.42 -2.03 -3.56
CA PHE A 189 -9.75 -2.72 -2.32
C PHE A 189 -9.26 -4.16 -2.30
N LEU A 190 -9.43 -4.90 -3.40
CA LEU A 190 -8.90 -6.26 -3.51
C LEU A 190 -7.36 -6.30 -3.44
N GLY A 191 -6.69 -5.30 -4.02
CA GLY A 191 -5.23 -5.11 -3.88
C GLY A 191 -4.82 -4.91 -2.42
N LEU A 192 -5.57 -4.10 -1.65
CA LEU A 192 -5.33 -3.93 -0.22
C LEU A 192 -5.50 -5.25 0.55
N CYS A 193 -6.59 -5.98 0.31
CA CYS A 193 -6.79 -7.30 0.94
C CYS A 193 -5.66 -8.27 0.59
N SER A 194 -5.22 -8.29 -0.66
CA SER A 194 -4.12 -9.12 -1.17
C SER A 194 -2.78 -8.75 -0.51
N HIS A 195 -2.49 -7.47 -0.36
CA HIS A 195 -1.29 -6.91 0.28
C HIS A 195 -1.18 -7.37 1.74
N GLU A 196 -2.21 -7.07 2.52
CA GLU A 196 -2.24 -7.39 3.95
C GLU A 196 -2.27 -8.90 4.23
N TYR A 197 -2.92 -9.68 3.37
CA TYR A 197 -2.94 -11.14 3.48
C TYR A 197 -1.55 -11.74 3.25
N PHE A 198 -0.81 -11.26 2.24
CA PHE A 198 0.52 -11.74 1.94
C PHE A 198 1.50 -11.47 3.09
N HIS A 199 1.31 -10.41 3.85
CA HIS A 199 2.15 -10.10 5.00
C HIS A 199 2.17 -11.17 6.08
N ALA A 200 1.20 -12.08 6.15
CA ALA A 200 1.29 -13.22 7.06
C ALA A 200 2.54 -14.06 6.82
N TRP A 201 2.95 -14.26 5.57
CA TRP A 201 4.20 -14.93 5.17
C TRP A 201 5.39 -13.99 5.15
N TRP A 202 5.17 -12.75 4.66
CA TRP A 202 6.22 -11.78 4.33
C TRP A 202 6.05 -10.51 5.16
N VAL A 203 6.68 -10.44 6.30
CA VAL A 203 6.71 -9.51 7.44
C VAL A 203 6.38 -10.22 8.75
N LYS A 204 5.35 -11.07 8.82
CA LYS A 204 4.99 -11.72 10.10
C LYS A 204 5.79 -13.00 10.31
N THR A 205 6.12 -13.72 9.26
CA THR A 205 6.89 -14.98 9.28
C THR A 205 8.34 -14.75 8.87
N VAL A 206 8.60 -14.24 7.66
CA VAL A 206 9.93 -13.76 7.24
C VAL A 206 9.94 -12.25 7.44
N ARG A 207 10.90 -11.73 8.18
CA ARG A 207 10.98 -10.31 8.54
C ARG A 207 12.42 -9.80 8.60
N PRO A 208 12.70 -8.50 8.61
CA PRO A 208 14.03 -8.03 8.95
C PRO A 208 14.51 -8.62 10.27
N GLU A 209 15.77 -9.06 10.33
CA GLU A 209 16.32 -9.70 11.55
C GLU A 209 16.16 -8.80 12.78
N VAL A 210 16.32 -7.48 12.61
CA VAL A 210 16.17 -6.50 13.68
C VAL A 210 14.75 -6.46 14.27
N PHE A 211 13.74 -6.99 13.56
CA PHE A 211 12.37 -7.07 14.05
C PHE A 211 12.06 -8.32 14.87
N LEU A 212 12.94 -9.33 14.85
CA LEU A 212 12.72 -10.55 15.65
C LEU A 212 12.65 -10.28 17.15
N ASN A 213 13.41 -9.29 17.63
CA ASN A 213 13.47 -8.91 19.04
C ASN A 213 13.32 -7.38 19.18
N ALA A 214 12.47 -6.77 18.39
CA ALA A 214 12.28 -5.32 18.43
C ALA A 214 11.73 -4.86 19.78
N ASN A 215 12.28 -3.75 20.27
CA ASN A 215 11.75 -3.08 21.44
C ASN A 215 10.62 -2.13 21.02
N PHE A 216 9.39 -2.44 21.39
CA PHE A 216 8.21 -1.63 21.02
C PHE A 216 8.19 -0.21 21.62
N ASN A 217 9.13 0.15 22.48
CA ASN A 217 9.25 1.50 23.02
C ASN A 217 10.17 2.42 22.22
N GLN A 218 10.70 1.98 21.09
CA GLN A 218 11.58 2.77 20.22
C GLN A 218 11.46 2.35 18.77
N GLU A 219 11.84 3.25 17.86
CA GLU A 219 11.92 2.97 16.44
C GLU A 219 12.98 1.91 16.16
N THR A 220 12.69 1.01 15.21
CA THR A 220 13.63 0.01 14.71
C THR A 220 13.94 0.31 13.25
N TYR A 221 15.21 0.58 12.95
CA TYR A 221 15.67 0.98 11.62
C TYR A 221 16.18 -0.23 10.84
N THR A 222 15.84 -0.29 9.56
CA THR A 222 16.31 -1.32 8.62
C THR A 222 16.40 -0.77 7.21
N THR A 223 17.34 -1.26 6.43
CA THR A 223 17.47 -0.97 4.98
C THR A 223 16.54 -1.83 4.13
N LEU A 224 15.80 -2.79 4.71
CA LEU A 224 15.11 -3.86 3.99
C LEU A 224 13.60 -3.65 3.80
N LEU A 225 13.00 -2.51 4.20
CA LEU A 225 11.55 -2.33 4.01
C LEU A 225 11.15 -2.40 2.53
N TRP A 226 12.02 -2.02 1.59
CA TRP A 226 11.77 -2.15 0.16
C TRP A 226 11.62 -3.61 -0.28
N VAL A 227 12.26 -4.57 0.41
CA VAL A 227 12.09 -6.01 0.16
C VAL A 227 10.73 -6.46 0.67
N PHE A 228 10.37 -6.04 1.88
CA PHE A 228 9.14 -6.51 2.52
C PHE A 228 7.89 -5.82 1.96
N GLU A 229 7.91 -4.52 1.80
CA GLU A 229 6.78 -3.74 1.31
C GLU A 229 6.78 -3.62 -0.23
N GLY A 230 7.98 -3.46 -0.80
CA GLY A 230 8.10 -3.35 -2.26
C GLY A 230 7.77 -4.67 -2.97
N PHE A 231 8.25 -5.81 -2.45
CA PHE A 231 7.87 -7.11 -3.01
C PHE A 231 6.38 -7.37 -2.81
N THR A 232 5.83 -7.02 -1.64
CA THR A 232 4.39 -7.13 -1.39
C THR A 232 3.60 -6.28 -2.37
N SER A 233 3.99 -5.02 -2.60
CA SER A 233 3.34 -4.11 -3.57
C SER A 233 3.55 -4.49 -5.05
N TYR A 234 4.41 -5.45 -5.35
CA TYR A 234 4.50 -6.09 -6.67
C TYR A 234 3.61 -7.32 -6.74
N VAL A 235 3.59 -8.11 -5.69
CA VAL A 235 2.89 -9.40 -5.61
C VAL A 235 1.39 -9.21 -5.45
N ASP A 236 0.93 -8.21 -4.70
CA ASP A 236 -0.49 -7.99 -4.39
C ASP A 236 -1.34 -7.84 -5.65
N ASP A 237 -1.01 -6.89 -6.51
CA ASP A 237 -1.69 -6.65 -7.79
C ASP A 237 -1.48 -7.83 -8.78
N PHE A 238 -0.28 -8.44 -8.77
CA PHE A 238 0.01 -9.61 -9.59
C PHE A 238 -0.90 -10.79 -9.23
N MET A 239 -1.17 -11.00 -7.95
CA MET A 239 -2.03 -12.09 -7.48
C MET A 239 -3.50 -11.88 -7.85
N LEU A 240 -3.99 -10.65 -7.99
CA LEU A 240 -5.32 -10.39 -8.55
C LEU A 240 -5.46 -10.95 -9.97
N GLN A 241 -4.43 -10.76 -10.79
CA GLN A 241 -4.40 -11.30 -12.15
C GLN A 241 -4.18 -12.82 -12.14
N LYS A 242 -3.27 -13.32 -11.30
CA LYS A 242 -2.94 -14.75 -11.21
C LYS A 242 -4.14 -15.59 -10.75
N SER A 243 -4.96 -15.10 -9.84
CA SER A 243 -6.19 -15.74 -9.37
C SER A 243 -7.32 -15.70 -10.41
N GLY A 244 -7.16 -14.93 -11.49
CA GLY A 244 -8.17 -14.73 -12.53
C GLY A 244 -9.31 -13.80 -12.10
N VAL A 245 -9.12 -13.02 -11.03
CA VAL A 245 -10.10 -12.01 -10.58
C VAL A 245 -10.06 -10.79 -11.48
N ILE A 246 -8.87 -10.38 -11.93
CA ILE A 246 -8.70 -9.32 -12.93
C ILE A 246 -8.00 -9.84 -14.18
N SER A 247 -8.22 -9.18 -15.31
CA SER A 247 -7.55 -9.46 -16.56
C SER A 247 -6.09 -8.98 -16.57
N GLN A 248 -5.25 -9.53 -17.46
CA GLN A 248 -3.91 -9.01 -17.73
C GLN A 248 -3.93 -7.53 -18.14
N HIS A 249 -4.99 -7.09 -18.81
CA HIS A 249 -5.16 -5.71 -19.21
C HIS A 249 -5.37 -4.78 -18.01
N SER A 250 -6.18 -5.20 -17.05
CA SER A 250 -6.38 -4.45 -15.80
C SER A 250 -5.11 -4.42 -14.95
N TYR A 251 -4.38 -5.53 -14.85
CA TYR A 251 -3.08 -5.54 -14.19
C TYR A 251 -2.09 -4.54 -14.82
N LEU A 252 -2.03 -4.45 -16.15
CA LEU A 252 -1.17 -3.47 -16.83
C LEU A 252 -1.61 -2.02 -16.56
N LYS A 253 -2.90 -1.76 -16.32
CA LYS A 253 -3.35 -0.42 -15.88
C LYS A 253 -2.86 -0.10 -14.48
N LEU A 254 -2.99 -1.02 -13.52
CA LEU A 254 -2.46 -0.86 -12.16
C LEU A 254 -0.94 -0.63 -12.19
N LEU A 255 -0.21 -1.41 -12.98
CA LEU A 255 1.23 -1.23 -13.15
C LEU A 255 1.56 0.13 -13.78
N ALA A 256 0.79 0.59 -14.77
CA ALA A 256 0.97 1.91 -15.37
C ALA A 256 0.79 3.03 -14.34
N GLU A 257 -0.16 2.91 -13.42
CA GLU A 257 -0.33 3.87 -12.31
C GLU A 257 0.88 3.89 -11.37
N GLN A 258 1.45 2.73 -11.04
CA GLN A 258 2.68 2.65 -10.23
C GLN A 258 3.87 3.32 -10.95
N ILE A 259 4.04 3.06 -12.25
CA ILE A 259 5.07 3.70 -13.09
C ILE A 259 4.86 5.21 -13.15
N ASN A 260 3.63 5.67 -13.32
CA ASN A 260 3.30 7.10 -13.36
C ASN A 260 3.64 7.79 -12.04
N ARG A 261 3.30 7.20 -10.90
CA ARG A 261 3.69 7.71 -9.56
C ARG A 261 5.21 7.80 -9.41
N TYR A 262 5.96 6.80 -9.87
CA TYR A 262 7.42 6.80 -9.84
C TYR A 262 8.01 7.95 -10.65
N TYR A 263 7.57 8.15 -11.91
CA TYR A 263 8.08 9.24 -12.75
C TYR A 263 7.67 10.63 -12.27
N GLN A 264 6.54 10.76 -11.58
CA GLN A 264 6.10 12.01 -10.96
C GLN A 264 6.84 12.34 -9.65
N THR A 265 7.64 11.41 -9.13
CA THR A 265 8.42 11.58 -7.90
C THR A 265 9.87 11.91 -8.23
N HIS A 266 10.26 13.19 -8.10
CA HIS A 266 11.61 13.68 -8.46
C HIS A 266 12.69 13.21 -7.49
N GLY A 267 12.31 12.92 -6.26
CA GLY A 267 13.18 12.32 -5.24
C GLY A 267 13.82 11.01 -5.66
N ARG A 268 13.29 10.33 -6.71
CA ARG A 268 13.86 9.08 -7.25
C ARG A 268 15.31 9.20 -7.72
N ALA A 269 15.74 10.40 -8.08
CA ALA A 269 17.12 10.68 -8.46
C ALA A 269 18.01 11.08 -7.27
N LEU A 270 17.44 11.22 -6.06
CA LEU A 270 18.13 11.73 -4.88
C LEU A 270 18.21 10.73 -3.74
N GLN A 271 17.25 9.81 -3.65
CA GLN A 271 17.17 8.83 -2.58
C GLN A 271 17.05 7.40 -3.15
N SER A 272 17.87 6.49 -2.64
CA SER A 272 17.80 5.06 -2.94
C SER A 272 16.64 4.39 -2.20
N VAL A 273 16.29 3.13 -2.57
CA VAL A 273 15.25 2.38 -1.85
C VAL A 273 15.74 1.91 -0.49
N ALA A 274 17.04 1.59 -0.36
CA ALA A 274 17.65 1.25 0.91
C ALA A 274 17.63 2.44 1.90
N GLU A 275 18.01 3.64 1.42
CA GLU A 275 17.90 4.88 2.22
C GLU A 275 16.46 5.20 2.60
N SER A 276 15.51 5.06 1.66
CA SER A 276 14.09 5.29 1.93
C SER A 276 13.55 4.33 2.99
N SER A 277 13.99 3.08 2.96
CA SER A 277 13.66 2.08 3.98
C SER A 277 14.19 2.48 5.35
N PHE A 278 15.46 2.87 5.42
CA PHE A 278 16.10 3.28 6.67
C PHE A 278 15.49 4.56 7.25
N ASP A 279 15.20 5.52 6.41
CA ASP A 279 14.66 6.84 6.78
C ASP A 279 13.12 6.84 6.97
N ALA A 280 12.45 5.70 6.89
CA ALA A 280 10.97 5.60 6.88
C ALA A 280 10.31 6.40 8.00
N TRP A 281 10.80 6.26 9.24
CA TRP A 281 10.26 6.93 10.43
C TRP A 281 10.27 8.45 10.36
N ILE A 282 11.29 9.03 9.72
CA ILE A 282 11.51 10.47 9.69
C ILE A 282 11.16 11.14 8.36
N LYS A 283 10.96 10.36 7.29
CA LYS A 283 10.61 10.87 5.96
C LYS A 283 9.25 10.40 5.48
N LEU A 284 9.06 9.10 5.22
CA LEU A 284 7.82 8.60 4.63
C LEU A 284 6.61 8.79 5.56
N TYR A 285 6.76 8.43 6.83
CA TYR A 285 5.70 8.60 7.84
C TYR A 285 5.56 10.02 8.39
N ARG A 286 6.43 10.95 7.95
CA ARG A 286 6.36 12.39 8.25
C ARG A 286 6.48 13.21 6.98
N SER A 287 5.76 12.77 5.95
CA SER A 287 5.76 13.45 4.64
C SER A 287 5.19 14.86 4.74
N ASP A 288 5.80 15.76 3.96
CA ASP A 288 5.39 17.14 3.78
C ASP A 288 5.19 17.45 2.28
N GLU A 289 4.89 18.71 1.97
CA GLU A 289 4.68 19.19 0.61
C GLU A 289 5.92 19.08 -0.30
N ASN A 290 7.12 18.92 0.27
CA ASN A 290 8.36 18.77 -0.48
C ASN A 290 8.84 17.31 -0.60
N THR A 291 8.22 16.37 0.09
CA THR A 291 8.67 14.97 0.15
C THR A 291 8.90 14.36 -1.24
N ALA A 292 8.00 14.58 -2.18
CA ALA A 292 8.13 14.02 -3.54
C ALA A 292 9.29 14.63 -4.36
N ASN A 293 9.83 15.77 -3.95
CA ASN A 293 11.03 16.36 -4.55
C ASN A 293 12.34 15.84 -3.94
N ALA A 294 12.30 15.30 -2.72
CA ALA A 294 13.49 14.97 -1.93
C ALA A 294 13.61 13.48 -1.60
N GLY A 295 12.50 12.75 -1.58
CA GLY A 295 12.44 11.36 -1.19
C GLY A 295 11.57 10.51 -2.13
N ILE A 296 11.56 9.21 -1.85
CA ILE A 296 10.75 8.23 -2.56
C ILE A 296 9.96 7.38 -1.57
N SER A 297 8.95 6.65 -2.07
CA SER A 297 8.30 5.57 -1.35
C SER A 297 8.99 4.24 -1.67
N TYR A 298 9.48 3.56 -0.64
CA TYR A 298 10.02 2.21 -0.78
C TYR A 298 8.93 1.18 -1.16
N TYR A 299 7.65 1.46 -0.94
CA TYR A 299 6.53 0.71 -1.50
C TYR A 299 6.53 0.80 -3.04
N ASN A 300 6.35 1.99 -3.58
CA ASN A 300 6.19 2.19 -5.02
C ASN A 300 7.47 1.93 -5.81
N LYS A 301 8.61 2.55 -5.43
CA LYS A 301 9.88 2.27 -6.11
C LYS A 301 10.34 0.83 -5.85
N GLY A 302 10.08 0.30 -4.64
CA GLY A 302 10.40 -1.10 -4.29
C GLY A 302 9.63 -2.10 -5.15
N ALA A 303 8.33 -1.87 -5.42
CA ALA A 303 7.55 -2.70 -6.34
C ALA A 303 8.13 -2.71 -7.77
N LEU A 304 8.57 -1.56 -8.25
CA LEU A 304 9.18 -1.45 -9.58
C LEU A 304 10.60 -2.04 -9.63
N VAL A 305 11.36 -1.98 -8.53
CA VAL A 305 12.63 -2.71 -8.37
C VAL A 305 12.36 -4.22 -8.37
N ALA A 306 11.32 -4.69 -7.66
CA ALA A 306 10.91 -6.08 -7.66
C ALA A 306 10.52 -6.57 -9.06
N LEU A 307 9.77 -5.78 -9.83
CA LEU A 307 9.44 -6.05 -11.23
C LEU A 307 10.70 -6.19 -12.09
N CYS A 308 11.62 -5.23 -12.01
CA CYS A 308 12.88 -5.29 -12.78
C CYS A 308 13.74 -6.49 -12.38
N LEU A 309 13.74 -6.84 -11.09
CA LEU A 309 14.45 -8.00 -10.56
C LEU A 309 13.82 -9.30 -11.05
N ASP A 310 12.48 -9.39 -11.07
CA ASP A 310 11.77 -10.55 -11.61
C ASP A 310 12.11 -10.78 -13.10
N PHE A 311 12.20 -9.72 -13.90
CA PHE A 311 12.64 -9.83 -15.30
C PHE A 311 14.10 -10.29 -15.42
N ALA A 312 14.99 -9.81 -14.57
CA ALA A 312 16.36 -10.30 -14.52
C ALA A 312 16.41 -11.79 -14.17
N LEU A 313 15.60 -12.23 -13.20
CA LEU A 313 15.49 -13.62 -12.77
C LEU A 313 14.89 -14.52 -13.88
N ILE A 314 13.85 -14.06 -14.59
CA ILE A 314 13.25 -14.80 -15.72
C ILE A 314 14.31 -15.16 -16.77
N ASN A 315 15.22 -14.26 -17.09
CA ASN A 315 16.30 -14.50 -18.02
C ASN A 315 17.29 -15.60 -17.57
N HIS A 316 17.23 -15.98 -16.28
CA HIS A 316 18.02 -17.04 -15.68
C HIS A 316 17.16 -18.25 -15.22
N GLY A 317 15.90 -18.32 -15.69
CA GLY A 317 14.98 -19.42 -15.39
C GLY A 317 14.49 -19.45 -13.93
N LYS A 318 14.47 -18.31 -13.27
CA LYS A 318 13.99 -18.10 -11.91
C LYS A 318 12.95 -17.00 -11.88
N ARG A 319 12.27 -16.87 -10.74
CA ARG A 319 11.29 -15.83 -10.48
C ARG A 319 11.54 -15.20 -9.09
N ILE A 320 11.09 -14.00 -8.89
CA ILE A 320 11.07 -13.39 -7.53
C ILE A 320 10.23 -14.23 -6.56
N PHE A 321 9.21 -14.90 -7.06
CA PHE A 321 8.36 -15.85 -6.33
C PHE A 321 9.15 -17.04 -5.78
N ASP A 322 10.18 -17.51 -6.50
CA ASP A 322 11.11 -18.56 -6.02
C ASP A 322 11.97 -18.03 -4.88
N VAL A 323 12.46 -16.79 -4.98
CA VAL A 323 13.27 -16.14 -3.94
C VAL A 323 12.46 -16.01 -2.63
N ILE A 324 11.23 -15.52 -2.72
CA ILE A 324 10.32 -15.40 -1.57
C ILE A 324 10.09 -16.77 -0.92
N LYS A 325 9.81 -17.79 -1.76
CA LYS A 325 9.59 -19.16 -1.28
C LYS A 325 10.80 -19.75 -0.56
N VAL A 326 12.03 -19.50 -1.05
CA VAL A 326 13.27 -19.95 -0.38
C VAL A 326 13.34 -19.40 1.04
N PHE A 327 13.02 -18.12 1.25
CA PHE A 327 13.04 -17.52 2.59
C PHE A 327 11.91 -18.06 3.48
N TYR A 328 10.72 -18.27 2.91
CA TYR A 328 9.63 -18.90 3.65
C TYR A 328 9.96 -20.34 4.07
N ASP A 329 10.59 -21.12 3.19
CA ASP A 329 11.04 -22.47 3.52
C ASP A 329 12.11 -22.47 4.63
N LYS A 330 12.99 -21.45 4.66
CA LYS A 330 13.92 -21.23 5.77
C LYS A 330 13.19 -20.95 7.09
N ALA A 331 12.10 -20.18 7.06
CA ALA A 331 11.28 -19.91 8.24
C ALA A 331 10.55 -21.17 8.72
N LYS A 332 9.99 -21.97 7.82
CA LYS A 332 9.35 -23.26 8.17
C LYS A 332 10.30 -24.24 8.83
N ALA A 333 11.58 -24.18 8.53
CA ALA A 333 12.60 -25.03 9.13
C ALA A 333 12.98 -24.61 10.57
N GLN A 334 12.50 -23.46 11.08
CA GLN A 334 12.70 -23.03 12.47
C GLN A 334 11.54 -23.52 13.35
N ASP A 335 11.84 -23.80 14.61
CA ASP A 335 10.83 -24.28 15.58
C ASP A 335 9.67 -23.29 15.78
N ASN A 336 9.97 -22.00 15.74
CA ASN A 336 8.99 -20.91 15.88
C ASN A 336 8.42 -20.42 14.54
N ARG A 337 8.77 -21.08 13.43
CA ARG A 337 8.39 -20.69 12.06
C ARG A 337 8.70 -19.23 11.70
N ARG A 338 9.81 -18.66 12.22
CA ARG A 338 10.22 -17.29 11.95
C ARG A 338 11.62 -17.25 11.40
N PHE A 339 11.87 -16.35 10.46
CA PHE A 339 13.19 -16.12 9.88
C PHE A 339 13.50 -14.62 9.82
N GLY A 340 14.64 -14.26 10.43
CA GLY A 340 15.20 -12.91 10.34
C GLY A 340 16.10 -12.77 9.11
N MET A 341 15.69 -11.93 8.16
CA MET A 341 16.47 -11.62 6.97
C MET A 341 17.46 -10.51 7.25
N THR A 342 18.70 -10.70 6.79
CA THR A 342 19.74 -9.66 6.70
C THR A 342 20.06 -9.38 5.24
N ASP A 343 20.74 -8.24 4.96
CA ASP A 343 21.26 -7.95 3.62
C ASP A 343 22.16 -9.08 3.10
N ALA A 344 22.99 -9.66 3.97
CA ALA A 344 23.86 -10.80 3.61
C ALA A 344 23.06 -12.04 3.21
N ASN A 345 21.95 -12.35 3.90
CA ASN A 345 21.10 -13.48 3.51
C ASN A 345 20.43 -13.25 2.17
N LEU A 346 20.03 -12.00 1.88
CA LEU A 346 19.48 -11.63 0.58
C LEU A 346 20.53 -11.81 -0.51
N ASP A 347 21.74 -11.30 -0.30
CA ASP A 347 22.88 -11.47 -1.22
C ASP A 347 23.17 -12.93 -1.52
N ASP A 348 23.20 -13.79 -0.49
CA ASP A 348 23.46 -15.22 -0.66
C ASP A 348 22.40 -15.88 -1.55
N VAL A 349 21.11 -15.67 -1.29
CA VAL A 349 20.01 -16.23 -2.09
C VAL A 349 20.01 -15.67 -3.51
N MET A 350 20.28 -14.37 -3.68
CA MET A 350 20.34 -13.76 -5.00
C MET A 350 21.53 -14.27 -5.83
N ASN A 351 22.68 -14.52 -5.19
CA ASN A 351 23.85 -15.12 -5.86
C ASN A 351 23.65 -16.60 -6.25
N GLU A 352 22.67 -17.30 -5.63
CA GLU A 352 22.23 -18.63 -6.09
C GLU A 352 21.28 -18.54 -7.31
N CYS A 353 20.57 -17.43 -7.49
CA CYS A 353 19.58 -17.24 -8.53
C CYS A 353 20.12 -16.50 -9.76
N LEU A 354 21.12 -15.61 -9.57
CA LEU A 354 21.73 -14.78 -10.61
C LEU A 354 23.26 -14.92 -10.59
N PRO A 355 23.94 -14.70 -11.73
CA PRO A 355 25.38 -14.47 -11.72
C PRO A 355 25.76 -13.34 -10.75
N LYS A 356 26.83 -13.52 -9.99
CA LYS A 356 27.22 -12.60 -8.92
C LYS A 356 27.45 -11.17 -9.44
N ASP A 357 28.03 -11.01 -10.58
CA ASP A 357 28.27 -9.70 -11.21
C ASP A 357 26.96 -9.04 -11.63
N VAL A 358 25.97 -9.80 -12.09
CA VAL A 358 24.63 -9.29 -12.44
C VAL A 358 23.92 -8.78 -11.20
N TRP A 359 23.92 -9.56 -10.10
CA TRP A 359 23.30 -9.15 -8.86
C TRP A 359 24.00 -7.92 -8.24
N GLN A 360 25.33 -7.91 -8.20
CA GLN A 360 26.08 -6.79 -7.64
C GLN A 360 25.86 -5.48 -8.44
N ASP A 361 25.81 -5.56 -9.77
CA ASP A 361 25.53 -4.39 -10.61
C ASP A 361 24.09 -3.91 -10.40
N PHE A 362 23.11 -4.82 -10.31
CA PHE A 362 21.72 -4.51 -10.03
C PHE A 362 21.57 -3.81 -8.66
N ASN A 363 22.15 -4.38 -7.61
CA ASN A 363 22.10 -3.83 -6.26
C ASN A 363 22.70 -2.42 -6.21
N ALA A 364 23.91 -2.26 -6.74
CA ALA A 364 24.60 -0.98 -6.72
C ALA A 364 23.87 0.13 -7.49
N LYS A 365 23.16 -0.20 -8.57
CA LYS A 365 22.44 0.78 -9.39
C LYS A 365 21.06 1.15 -8.85
N TYR A 366 20.27 0.15 -8.44
CA TYR A 366 18.82 0.29 -8.25
C TYR A 366 18.37 0.18 -6.79
N ILE A 367 19.17 -0.43 -5.93
CA ILE A 367 18.88 -0.61 -4.50
C ILE A 367 19.66 0.42 -3.67
N ASP A 368 21.00 0.40 -3.75
CA ASP A 368 21.86 1.35 -3.05
C ASP A 368 22.04 2.65 -3.81
N GLY A 369 21.87 2.63 -5.12
CA GLY A 369 21.96 3.77 -6.01
C GLY A 369 20.63 4.40 -6.40
N THR A 370 20.74 5.48 -7.16
CA THR A 370 19.60 6.25 -7.67
C THR A 370 19.50 6.20 -9.20
N THR A 371 20.14 5.21 -9.82
CA THR A 371 20.02 5.00 -11.28
C THR A 371 18.56 4.76 -11.65
N GLU A 372 18.11 5.39 -12.74
CA GLU A 372 16.74 5.23 -13.21
C GLU A 372 16.48 3.77 -13.62
N LEU A 373 15.32 3.22 -13.24
CA LEU A 373 14.95 1.85 -13.55
C LEU A 373 14.74 1.66 -15.07
N PRO A 374 15.24 0.59 -15.69
CA PRO A 374 15.11 0.34 -17.13
C PRO A 374 13.74 -0.24 -17.50
N LEU A 375 12.66 0.36 -16.97
CA LEU A 375 11.29 -0.16 -17.06
C LEU A 375 10.83 -0.32 -18.51
N PHE A 376 11.11 0.67 -19.35
CA PHE A 376 10.59 0.68 -20.72
C PHE A 376 11.25 -0.37 -21.59
N GLU A 377 12.55 -0.57 -21.43
CA GLU A 377 13.31 -1.61 -22.12
C GLU A 377 12.83 -3.00 -21.70
N LEU A 378 12.79 -3.25 -20.40
CA LEU A 378 12.40 -4.55 -19.85
C LEU A 378 10.95 -4.93 -20.17
N LEU A 379 10.00 -3.99 -20.05
CA LEU A 379 8.60 -4.24 -20.41
C LEU A 379 8.44 -4.52 -21.91
N SER A 380 9.17 -3.80 -22.75
CA SER A 380 9.18 -4.07 -24.21
C SER A 380 9.70 -5.47 -24.53
N GLU A 381 10.72 -5.95 -23.82
CA GLU A 381 11.22 -7.32 -23.94
C GLU A 381 10.17 -8.36 -23.57
N GLN A 382 9.29 -8.05 -22.60
CA GLN A 382 8.18 -8.90 -22.19
C GLN A 382 6.92 -8.76 -23.08
N GLY A 383 6.99 -7.96 -24.14
CA GLY A 383 5.89 -7.84 -25.12
C GLY A 383 4.83 -6.83 -24.72
N VAL A 384 5.20 -5.82 -23.93
CA VAL A 384 4.36 -4.69 -23.56
C VAL A 384 4.85 -3.44 -24.27
N SER A 385 3.97 -2.71 -24.97
CA SER A 385 4.27 -1.37 -25.48
C SER A 385 3.97 -0.32 -24.42
N ILE A 386 4.74 0.75 -24.48
CA ILE A 386 4.62 1.89 -23.58
C ILE A 386 4.44 3.11 -24.42
N GLU A 387 3.31 3.80 -24.22
CA GLU A 387 2.95 4.99 -24.96
C GLU A 387 2.78 6.15 -23.97
N GLN A 388 3.35 7.29 -24.33
CA GLN A 388 3.12 8.52 -23.56
C GLN A 388 1.76 9.06 -23.94
N LYS A 389 0.92 9.33 -22.93
CA LYS A 389 -0.35 10.03 -23.12
C LYS A 389 -0.07 11.53 -23.13
N ASP A 390 -0.76 12.24 -24.04
CA ASP A 390 -0.77 13.69 -23.99
C ASP A 390 -1.61 14.14 -22.78
N ASP A 391 -0.92 14.65 -21.77
CA ASP A 391 -1.57 15.16 -20.57
C ASP A 391 -1.77 16.67 -20.65
N ASP A 392 -2.71 17.14 -19.84
CA ASP A 392 -2.88 18.59 -19.62
C ASP A 392 -1.59 19.18 -19.03
N ILE A 393 -0.98 20.08 -19.77
CA ILE A 393 0.21 20.79 -19.31
C ILE A 393 -0.20 21.69 -18.15
N THR A 394 0.45 21.51 -17.01
CA THR A 394 0.38 22.38 -15.85
C THR A 394 1.74 23.05 -15.65
N TRP A 395 1.83 24.06 -14.80
CA TRP A 395 3.12 24.68 -14.49
C TRP A 395 4.04 23.79 -13.62
N GLY A 396 3.69 22.49 -13.46
CA GLY A 396 4.43 21.57 -12.61
C GLY A 396 4.10 21.78 -11.15
N MET A 397 2.83 21.86 -10.82
CA MET A 397 2.32 21.91 -9.46
C MET A 397 1.07 21.06 -9.30
N LYS A 398 0.83 20.58 -8.08
CA LYS A 398 -0.44 19.99 -7.65
C LYS A 398 -1.23 21.07 -6.90
N TYR A 399 -2.49 21.18 -7.21
CA TYR A 399 -3.38 22.18 -6.60
C TYR A 399 -4.77 21.60 -6.34
N MET A 400 -5.51 22.28 -5.50
CA MET A 400 -6.91 22.02 -5.22
C MET A 400 -7.72 23.28 -5.56
N SER A 401 -8.87 23.10 -6.23
CA SER A 401 -9.79 24.21 -6.51
C SER A 401 -10.55 24.57 -5.25
N GLU A 402 -10.49 25.85 -4.85
CA GLU A 402 -11.23 26.44 -3.75
C GLU A 402 -12.10 27.61 -4.27
N PRO A 403 -13.12 28.06 -3.51
CA PRO A 403 -13.93 29.22 -3.91
C PRO A 403 -13.11 30.48 -4.18
N THR A 404 -11.98 30.64 -3.49
CA THR A 404 -11.07 31.79 -3.57
C THR A 404 -10.07 31.70 -4.72
N GLY A 405 -9.81 30.50 -5.26
CA GLY A 405 -8.83 30.29 -6.32
C GLY A 405 -8.27 28.86 -6.36
N LEU A 406 -7.02 28.73 -6.74
CA LEU A 406 -6.31 27.46 -6.79
C LEU A 406 -5.29 27.41 -5.64
N LYS A 407 -5.53 26.58 -4.63
CA LYS A 407 -4.59 26.37 -3.51
C LYS A 407 -3.53 25.36 -3.92
N VAL A 408 -2.29 25.81 -3.91
CA VAL A 408 -1.13 24.99 -4.26
C VAL A 408 -0.84 24.01 -3.13
N GLN A 409 -0.84 22.73 -3.45
CA GLN A 409 -0.51 21.65 -2.51
C GLN A 409 0.98 21.30 -2.56
N ARG A 410 1.55 21.29 -3.78
CA ARG A 410 2.95 20.92 -4.02
C ARG A 410 3.44 21.57 -5.28
N VAL A 411 4.71 21.99 -5.28
CA VAL A 411 5.44 22.48 -6.46
C VAL A 411 6.53 21.48 -6.83
N VAL A 412 6.58 21.13 -8.09
CA VAL A 412 7.57 20.19 -8.64
C VAL A 412 8.90 20.91 -8.84
N ARG A 413 9.98 20.29 -8.38
CA ARG A 413 11.34 20.83 -8.56
C ARG A 413 11.67 21.04 -10.05
N ASN A 414 12.33 22.16 -10.37
CA ASN A 414 12.70 22.52 -11.74
C ASN A 414 11.50 22.70 -12.70
N SER A 415 10.32 22.99 -12.18
CA SER A 415 9.13 23.33 -12.97
C SER A 415 9.01 24.84 -13.22
N GLN A 416 8.09 25.22 -14.11
CA GLN A 416 7.75 26.64 -14.34
C GLN A 416 7.25 27.31 -13.04
N ALA A 417 6.39 26.61 -12.25
CA ALA A 417 5.93 27.13 -10.97
C ALA A 417 7.08 27.34 -9.98
N ALA A 418 8.06 26.42 -9.93
CA ALA A 418 9.25 26.58 -9.10
C ALA A 418 10.11 27.78 -9.57
N ALA A 419 10.30 27.94 -10.88
CA ALA A 419 11.05 29.05 -11.44
C ALA A 419 10.38 30.43 -11.21
N ALA A 420 9.04 30.45 -11.16
CA ALA A 420 8.25 31.63 -10.81
C ALA A 420 8.27 31.97 -9.31
N GLY A 421 8.76 31.05 -8.47
CA GLY A 421 8.74 31.23 -7.01
C GLY A 421 7.37 30.94 -6.39
N ILE A 422 6.47 30.23 -7.09
CA ILE A 422 5.23 29.68 -6.50
C ILE A 422 5.61 28.65 -5.45
N SER A 423 4.93 28.63 -4.33
CA SER A 423 5.20 27.76 -3.19
C SER A 423 3.95 26.99 -2.76
N ALA A 424 4.15 25.88 -2.06
CA ALA A 424 3.05 25.18 -1.40
C ALA A 424 2.31 26.11 -0.44
N ASN A 425 1.01 25.93 -0.31
CA ASN A 425 0.08 26.75 0.43
C ASN A 425 -0.23 28.16 -0.17
N ASP A 426 0.38 28.54 -1.29
CA ASP A 426 -0.06 29.72 -2.03
C ASP A 426 -1.49 29.51 -2.55
N VAL A 427 -2.28 30.58 -2.58
CA VAL A 427 -3.60 30.60 -3.23
C VAL A 427 -3.51 31.48 -4.46
N ILE A 428 -3.54 30.88 -5.64
CA ILE A 428 -3.53 31.60 -6.91
C ILE A 428 -4.95 32.16 -7.15
N VAL A 429 -5.10 33.47 -7.13
CA VAL A 429 -6.40 34.14 -7.23
C VAL A 429 -6.65 34.70 -8.62
N ALA A 430 -5.61 35.07 -9.37
CA ALA A 430 -5.74 35.53 -10.74
C ALA A 430 -4.54 35.12 -11.60
N ILE A 431 -4.80 34.89 -12.88
CA ILE A 431 -3.83 34.60 -13.93
C ILE A 431 -4.15 35.57 -15.10
N ASP A 432 -3.15 36.36 -15.50
CA ASP A 432 -3.27 37.37 -16.57
C ASP A 432 -4.51 38.28 -16.39
N GLY A 433 -4.76 38.73 -15.15
CA GLY A 433 -5.85 39.60 -14.78
C GLY A 433 -7.24 38.95 -14.71
N LEU A 434 -7.36 37.65 -14.98
CA LEU A 434 -8.60 36.90 -14.88
C LEU A 434 -8.62 36.02 -13.63
N LYS A 435 -9.79 35.78 -13.04
CA LYS A 435 -9.95 34.88 -11.89
C LYS A 435 -9.34 33.50 -12.20
N ALA A 436 -8.48 33.02 -11.31
CA ALA A 436 -7.84 31.73 -11.44
C ALA A 436 -8.89 30.61 -11.42
N SER A 437 -8.74 29.69 -12.34
CA SER A 437 -9.50 28.44 -12.43
C SER A 437 -8.63 27.38 -13.08
N GLU A 438 -8.91 26.12 -12.80
CA GLU A 438 -8.21 25.00 -13.42
C GLU A 438 -8.19 25.08 -14.95
N LYS A 439 -9.36 25.37 -15.55
CA LYS A 439 -9.47 25.52 -17.00
C LYS A 439 -8.56 26.62 -17.55
N TRP A 440 -8.50 27.78 -16.86
CA TRP A 440 -7.69 28.90 -17.29
C TRP A 440 -6.19 28.63 -17.10
N LEU A 441 -5.81 28.02 -15.98
CA LEU A 441 -4.45 27.56 -15.73
C LEU A 441 -3.94 26.64 -16.86
N LYS A 442 -4.70 25.58 -17.16
CA LYS A 442 -4.35 24.61 -18.21
C LYS A 442 -4.24 25.28 -19.59
N SER A 443 -5.17 26.20 -19.90
CA SER A 443 -5.14 26.96 -21.16
C SER A 443 -3.90 27.85 -21.26
N THR A 444 -3.56 28.58 -20.20
CA THR A 444 -2.38 29.45 -20.16
C THR A 444 -1.08 28.62 -20.24
N ALA A 445 -0.97 27.55 -19.46
CA ALA A 445 0.18 26.65 -19.50
C ALA A 445 0.37 26.05 -20.89
N LYS A 446 -0.71 25.66 -21.58
CA LYS A 446 -0.65 25.17 -22.95
C LYS A 446 -0.22 26.26 -23.93
N THR A 447 -0.70 27.49 -23.79
CA THR A 447 -0.30 28.60 -24.64
C THR A 447 1.20 28.89 -24.50
N GLN A 448 1.75 28.79 -23.31
CA GLN A 448 3.17 28.99 -23.04
C GLN A 448 4.11 27.95 -23.65
N THR A 449 3.59 26.84 -24.23
CA THR A 449 4.41 25.91 -25.03
C THR A 449 4.78 26.47 -26.40
N ILE A 450 4.08 27.51 -26.86
CA ILE A 450 4.26 28.14 -28.18
C ILE A 450 4.47 29.65 -28.10
N SER A 451 4.31 30.27 -26.93
CA SER A 451 4.55 31.70 -26.66
C SER A 451 5.80 31.87 -25.80
N GLU A 452 6.56 32.91 -26.05
CA GLU A 452 7.70 33.33 -25.24
C GLU A 452 7.29 34.30 -24.09
N ASP A 453 5.99 34.66 -24.00
CA ASP A 453 5.52 35.60 -23.01
C ASP A 453 5.32 34.91 -21.63
N PRO A 454 5.77 35.52 -20.53
CA PRO A 454 5.46 35.02 -19.20
C PRO A 454 3.98 35.26 -18.86
N ALA A 455 3.39 34.39 -18.03
CA ALA A 455 2.07 34.62 -17.46
C ALA A 455 2.19 35.35 -16.11
N VAL A 456 1.31 36.32 -15.88
CA VAL A 456 1.28 37.09 -14.63
C VAL A 456 0.33 36.44 -13.65
N CYS A 457 0.87 35.99 -12.51
CA CYS A 457 0.14 35.27 -11.47
C CYS A 457 -0.01 36.12 -10.22
N HIS A 458 -1.24 36.32 -9.73
CA HIS A 458 -1.49 36.95 -8.44
C HIS A 458 -1.77 35.85 -7.42
N VAL A 459 -0.98 35.81 -6.35
CA VAL A 459 -1.09 34.77 -5.32
C VAL A 459 -1.18 35.41 -3.93
N PHE A 460 -1.97 34.82 -3.06
CA PHE A 460 -1.86 35.07 -1.62
C PHE A 460 -0.91 34.06 -0.99
N ARG A 461 0.09 34.58 -0.30
CA ARG A 461 1.02 33.82 0.54
C ARG A 461 0.96 34.40 1.95
N ARG A 462 0.44 33.66 2.93
CA ARG A 462 0.31 34.13 4.32
C ARG A 462 -0.34 35.53 4.42
N ASP A 463 -1.47 35.70 3.69
CA ASP A 463 -2.27 36.92 3.57
C ASP A 463 -1.59 38.10 2.84
N GLU A 464 -0.38 37.94 2.31
CA GLU A 464 0.30 38.91 1.47
C GLU A 464 0.00 38.64 0.00
N LEU A 465 -0.45 39.69 -0.73
CA LEU A 465 -0.64 39.60 -2.16
C LEU A 465 0.69 39.79 -2.91
N LEU A 466 1.09 38.76 -3.63
CA LEU A 466 2.29 38.76 -4.47
C LEU A 466 1.91 38.73 -5.96
N VAL A 467 2.75 39.34 -6.77
CA VAL A 467 2.67 39.24 -8.23
C VAL A 467 3.90 38.47 -8.70
N LEU A 468 3.68 37.32 -9.34
CA LEU A 468 4.74 36.44 -9.81
C LEU A 468 4.63 36.29 -11.33
N GLU A 469 5.77 36.22 -11.99
CA GLU A 469 5.85 35.95 -13.43
C GLU A 469 6.22 34.49 -13.64
N VAL A 470 5.31 33.72 -14.25
CA VAL A 470 5.55 32.33 -14.62
C VAL A 470 6.18 32.30 -16.00
N PRO A 471 7.46 31.86 -16.12
CA PRO A 471 8.17 31.88 -17.38
C PRO A 471 7.54 30.91 -18.40
N PRO A 472 7.74 31.11 -19.72
CA PRO A 472 7.38 30.16 -20.73
C PRO A 472 8.12 28.82 -20.56
N VAL A 473 7.64 27.76 -21.20
CA VAL A 473 8.29 26.45 -21.16
C VAL A 473 9.67 26.53 -21.81
N SER A 474 10.67 25.99 -21.16
CA SER A 474 12.01 25.83 -21.71
C SER A 474 12.53 24.41 -21.50
N ASP A 475 13.62 24.05 -22.19
CA ASP A 475 14.25 22.72 -22.02
C ASP A 475 14.85 22.51 -20.61
N ALA A 476 15.04 23.61 -19.84
CA ALA A 476 15.46 23.53 -18.45
C ALA A 476 14.33 23.11 -17.49
N HIS A 477 13.07 23.24 -17.92
CA HIS A 477 11.93 22.90 -17.10
C HIS A 477 11.54 21.42 -17.28
N VAL A 478 11.20 20.79 -16.18
CA VAL A 478 10.59 19.46 -16.21
C VAL A 478 9.23 19.55 -16.89
N LYS A 479 9.09 18.84 -18.00
CA LYS A 479 7.81 18.71 -18.70
C LYS A 479 6.91 17.80 -17.86
N GLN A 480 5.84 18.33 -17.32
CA GLN A 480 4.91 17.59 -16.47
C GLN A 480 3.46 18.01 -16.71
N PRO A 481 2.53 17.09 -16.43
CA PRO A 481 2.71 15.67 -16.10
C PRO A 481 3.10 14.84 -17.32
N GLN A 482 3.82 13.74 -17.12
CA GLN A 482 3.99 12.69 -18.12
C GLN A 482 3.25 11.47 -17.63
N THR A 483 2.26 11.00 -18.38
CA THR A 483 1.49 9.81 -18.08
C THR A 483 1.76 8.76 -19.15
N TRP A 484 2.03 7.55 -18.70
CA TRP A 484 2.32 6.40 -19.53
C TRP A 484 1.16 5.42 -19.52
N MET A 485 0.88 4.84 -20.67
CA MET A 485 -0.07 3.74 -20.85
C MET A 485 0.66 2.50 -21.30
N LEU A 486 0.23 1.35 -20.79
CA LEU A 486 0.79 0.05 -21.15
C LEU A 486 -0.25 -0.73 -21.98
N SER A 487 0.21 -1.41 -23.02
CA SER A 487 -0.61 -2.27 -23.86
C SER A 487 0.11 -3.54 -24.27
N ILE A 488 -0.61 -4.64 -24.43
CA ILE A 488 -0.07 -5.92 -24.87
C ILE A 488 0.16 -5.88 -26.38
N VAL A 489 1.41 -6.11 -26.80
CA VAL A 489 1.78 -6.25 -28.23
C VAL A 489 2.26 -7.67 -28.56
N ASN A 490 2.59 -8.48 -27.55
CA ASN A 490 2.95 -9.87 -27.72
C ASN A 490 2.38 -10.73 -26.57
N GLU A 491 1.18 -11.26 -26.79
CA GLU A 491 0.48 -12.10 -25.82
C GLU A 491 1.29 -13.32 -25.34
N LYS A 492 2.08 -13.95 -26.22
CA LYS A 492 2.88 -15.11 -25.84
C LYS A 492 3.93 -14.77 -24.80
N LYS A 493 4.60 -13.63 -24.93
CA LYS A 493 5.61 -13.18 -23.97
C LYS A 493 4.96 -12.76 -22.66
N VAL A 494 3.87 -12.00 -22.73
CA VAL A 494 3.10 -11.59 -21.56
C VAL A 494 2.58 -12.80 -20.78
N ASN A 495 2.05 -13.81 -21.46
CA ASN A 495 1.59 -15.04 -20.83
C ASN A 495 2.72 -15.81 -20.12
N VAL A 496 3.95 -15.79 -20.68
CA VAL A 496 5.11 -16.42 -20.01
C VAL A 496 5.49 -15.65 -18.75
N TRP A 497 5.52 -14.33 -18.80
CA TRP A 497 5.80 -13.49 -17.63
C TRP A 497 4.73 -13.64 -16.56
N MET A 498 3.44 -13.63 -16.92
CA MET A 498 2.32 -13.66 -15.97
C MET A 498 1.96 -15.07 -15.45
N GLN A 499 2.81 -16.06 -15.67
CA GLN A 499 2.71 -17.41 -15.06
C GLN A 499 3.72 -17.54 -13.92
N ILE A 500 3.26 -18.08 -12.77
CA ILE A 500 4.12 -18.48 -11.64
C ILE A 500 4.36 -19.97 -11.72
#